data_9f3b0a79f1a77b533fa109d044e896c0
#
_entry.id   9f3b0a79f1a77b533fa109d044e896c0
#
_cell.length_a   1.000
_cell.length_b   1.000
_cell.length_c   1.000
_cell.angle_alpha   90.00
_cell.angle_beta   90.00
_cell.angle_gamma   90.00
#
_symmetry.space_group_name_H-M   'P 1'
#
loop_
_entity.id
_entity.type
_entity.pdbx_description
1 polymer ?
#
loop_
_entity_poly.entity_id
_entity_poly.type
_entity_poly.pdbx_seq_one_letter_code
_entity_poly.pdbx_strand_id
1 'polypeptide(L)'
;MTKNKSTDLFNQPKEKKPKKAKEKVVKSADRDPSVTLNVQQEEAIVKLKEFLKNDENEFTIMGAGGTGKTFLIQELFKRKKQNSNEFYVPSTVIGVCVTHMARLNLMKSIPNTTTYASATNLVMAFDPMGNVYFMEKYTNHNFSELKMYKFIVVDECSMFDKKMKANLIKCCSPSAKIIWMGDNAQLPPIEAE
;
A
#
# COMPACT_ATOMS: atom_id res chain seq x y z
N MET A 1 -10.82 7.82 -18.04
CA MET A 1 -9.62 8.51 -17.53
C MET A 1 -9.78 8.70 -16.04
N THR A 2 -9.25 7.80 -15.25
CA THR A 2 -9.26 7.86 -13.78
C THR A 2 -8.24 8.91 -13.34
N LYS A 3 -8.70 9.96 -12.65
CA LYS A 3 -7.81 10.97 -12.07
C LYS A 3 -7.15 10.37 -10.83
N ASN A 4 -5.85 10.04 -10.94
CA ASN A 4 -5.04 9.72 -9.77
C ASN A 4 -4.93 10.98 -8.89
N LYS A 5 -5.54 10.96 -7.70
CA LYS A 5 -5.27 11.94 -6.66
C LYS A 5 -4.08 11.44 -5.84
N SER A 6 -2.87 11.89 -6.21
CA SER A 6 -1.71 11.79 -5.34
C SER A 6 -1.84 12.81 -4.22
N THR A 7 -1.89 12.35 -2.99
CA THR A 7 -1.88 13.24 -1.82
C THR A 7 -0.58 13.00 -1.06
N ASP A 8 0.30 13.99 -1.08
CA ASP A 8 1.49 14.01 -0.23
C ASP A 8 1.05 14.38 1.19
N LEU A 9 0.95 13.38 2.06
CA LEU A 9 0.41 13.52 3.41
C LEU A 9 1.47 13.79 4.47
N PHE A 10 2.76 13.69 4.09
CA PHE A 10 3.86 13.74 5.08
C PHE A 10 4.93 14.79 4.79
N ASN A 11 4.91 15.42 3.60
CA ASN A 11 5.93 16.39 3.18
C ASN A 11 5.35 17.80 2.98
N GLN A 12 4.78 18.40 4.04
CA GLN A 12 4.52 19.83 4.01
C GLN A 12 5.69 20.61 4.61
N PRO A 13 6.09 21.76 4.04
CA PRO A 13 7.14 22.60 4.61
C PRO A 13 6.74 23.05 6.02
N LYS A 14 7.71 23.03 6.94
CA LYS A 14 7.51 23.44 8.34
C LYS A 14 7.11 24.91 8.43
N GLU A 15 5.84 25.20 8.41
CA GLU A 15 5.31 26.50 8.79
C GLU A 15 5.30 26.67 10.30
N LYS A 16 5.56 27.92 10.72
CA LYS A 16 5.71 28.33 12.13
C LYS A 16 4.46 27.99 12.94
N LYS A 17 4.67 27.35 14.08
CA LYS A 17 3.67 26.90 15.05
C LYS A 17 2.62 27.96 15.39
N PRO A 18 1.33 27.75 15.11
CA PRO A 18 0.26 28.39 15.82
C PRO A 18 -0.05 27.65 17.13
N LYS A 19 -0.55 28.43 18.10
CA LYS A 19 -0.82 28.02 19.47
C LYS A 19 -1.78 26.82 19.56
N LYS A 20 -1.49 25.92 20.52
CA LYS A 20 -2.24 24.70 20.89
C LYS A 20 -3.75 24.90 20.88
N ALA A 21 -4.44 24.43 19.85
CA ALA A 21 -5.85 24.10 19.90
C ALA A 21 -5.99 22.71 20.54
N LYS A 22 -6.90 22.58 21.51
CA LYS A 22 -7.19 21.32 22.22
C LYS A 22 -7.72 20.30 21.21
N GLU A 23 -6.96 19.23 20.98
CA GLU A 23 -7.30 18.12 20.10
C GLU A 23 -8.58 17.40 20.58
N LYS A 24 -9.59 17.36 19.71
CA LYS A 24 -10.72 16.44 19.88
C LYS A 24 -10.30 15.07 19.31
N VAL A 25 -9.89 14.17 20.20
CA VAL A 25 -9.62 12.78 19.86
C VAL A 25 -10.93 12.11 19.41
N VAL A 26 -11.04 11.79 18.15
CA VAL A 26 -12.15 10.98 17.61
C VAL A 26 -11.85 9.51 17.93
N LYS A 27 -12.47 9.00 18.99
CA LYS A 27 -12.43 7.58 19.34
C LYS A 27 -13.27 6.79 18.33
N SER A 28 -12.66 6.03 17.42
CA SER A 28 -13.38 5.03 16.64
C SER A 28 -13.54 3.75 17.49
N ALA A 29 -14.72 3.15 17.50
CA ALA A 29 -15.08 2.00 18.36
C ALA A 29 -14.25 0.72 18.09
N ASP A 30 -13.50 0.66 16.97
CA ASP A 30 -12.74 -0.53 16.56
C ASP A 30 -11.22 -0.40 16.79
N ARG A 31 -10.77 0.68 17.43
CA ARG A 31 -9.34 0.95 17.63
C ARG A 31 -8.85 0.36 18.95
N ASP A 32 -7.65 -0.20 18.95
CA ASP A 32 -6.94 -0.56 20.18
C ASP A 32 -6.70 0.71 21.01
N PRO A 33 -7.19 0.80 22.24
CA PRO A 33 -7.10 2.01 23.06
C PRO A 33 -5.65 2.37 23.44
N SER A 34 -4.69 1.47 23.29
CA SER A 34 -3.27 1.71 23.53
C SER A 34 -2.55 2.43 22.37
N VAL A 35 -3.21 2.53 21.20
CA VAL A 35 -2.63 3.11 20.00
C VAL A 35 -2.97 4.59 19.90
N THR A 36 -1.96 5.46 19.99
CA THR A 36 -2.07 6.89 19.74
C THR A 36 -1.52 7.23 18.36
N LEU A 37 -2.34 7.79 17.50
CA LEU A 37 -1.92 8.34 16.23
C LEU A 37 -1.59 9.83 16.37
N ASN A 38 -0.65 10.33 15.59
CA ASN A 38 -0.45 11.77 15.46
C ASN A 38 -1.52 12.37 14.53
N VAL A 39 -1.62 13.71 14.53
CA VAL A 39 -2.66 14.45 13.77
C VAL A 39 -2.64 14.09 12.28
N GLN A 40 -1.45 14.01 11.67
CA GLN A 40 -1.30 13.68 10.25
C GLN A 40 -1.74 12.25 9.94
N GLN A 41 -1.46 11.31 10.85
CA GLN A 41 -1.91 9.92 10.71
C GLN A 41 -3.43 9.79 10.88
N GLU A 42 -4.03 10.58 11.75
CA GLU A 42 -5.50 10.62 11.91
C GLU A 42 -6.19 11.16 10.66
N GLU A 43 -5.69 12.27 10.10
CA GLU A 43 -6.19 12.81 8.84
C GLU A 43 -6.04 11.80 7.68
N ALA A 44 -4.91 11.11 7.61
CA ALA A 44 -4.67 10.10 6.60
C ALA A 44 -5.64 8.91 6.73
N ILE A 45 -5.93 8.42 7.93
CA ILE A 45 -6.93 7.36 8.16
C ILE A 45 -8.33 7.82 7.74
N VAL A 46 -8.71 9.06 8.02
CA VAL A 46 -10.01 9.59 7.60
C VAL A 46 -10.13 9.54 6.07
N LYS A 47 -9.14 10.08 5.35
CA LYS A 47 -9.11 10.06 3.87
C LYS A 47 -9.10 8.64 3.30
N LEU A 48 -8.34 7.72 3.91
CA LEU A 48 -8.32 6.31 3.50
C LEU A 48 -9.68 5.64 3.72
N LYS A 49 -10.35 5.91 4.82
CA LYS A 49 -11.71 5.37 5.09
C LYS A 49 -12.75 5.91 4.09
N GLU A 50 -12.62 7.16 3.66
CA GLU A 50 -13.44 7.75 2.61
C GLU A 50 -13.16 7.09 1.26
N PHE A 51 -11.87 6.92 0.90
CA PHE A 51 -11.45 6.20 -0.29
C PHE A 51 -12.01 4.77 -0.34
N LEU A 52 -12.00 4.04 0.76
CA LEU A 52 -12.55 2.67 0.79
C LEU A 52 -14.06 2.61 0.51
N LYS A 53 -14.78 3.73 0.60
CA LYS A 53 -16.25 3.82 0.42
C LYS A 53 -16.65 4.47 -0.91
N ASN A 54 -15.77 5.27 -1.51
CA ASN A 54 -16.04 5.97 -2.78
C ASN A 54 -15.80 5.03 -3.99
N ASP A 55 -15.96 5.54 -5.21
CA ASP A 55 -15.80 4.79 -6.46
C ASP A 55 -14.36 4.86 -7.03
N GLU A 56 -13.44 5.57 -6.37
CA GLU A 56 -12.04 5.62 -6.79
C GLU A 56 -11.37 4.27 -6.53
N ASN A 57 -10.55 3.78 -7.48
CA ASN A 57 -9.88 2.48 -7.36
C ASN A 57 -8.44 2.57 -6.88
N GLU A 58 -7.84 3.77 -6.90
CA GLU A 58 -6.44 3.97 -6.53
C GLU A 58 -6.28 5.13 -5.55
N PHE A 59 -5.43 4.93 -4.54
CA PHE A 59 -5.04 5.95 -3.57
C PHE A 59 -3.54 5.87 -3.32
N THR A 60 -2.87 7.03 -3.19
CA THR A 60 -1.42 7.06 -2.95
C THR A 60 -1.11 7.75 -1.63
N ILE A 61 -0.28 7.08 -0.82
CA ILE A 61 0.28 7.60 0.44
C ILE A 61 1.77 7.79 0.24
N MET A 62 2.22 9.04 0.28
CA MET A 62 3.64 9.35 0.20
C MET A 62 4.14 9.88 1.54
N GLY A 63 5.37 9.53 1.89
CA GLY A 63 6.02 10.02 3.11
C GLY A 63 7.38 9.40 3.32
N ALA A 64 8.26 10.08 4.05
CA ALA A 64 9.61 9.61 4.33
C ALA A 64 9.63 8.24 5.04
N GLY A 65 10.77 7.56 4.99
CA GLY A 65 11.00 6.33 5.76
C GLY A 65 10.72 6.55 7.25
N GLY A 66 10.11 5.56 7.90
CA GLY A 66 9.82 5.63 9.34
C GLY A 66 8.63 6.49 9.76
N THR A 67 7.88 7.11 8.83
CA THR A 67 6.68 7.93 9.16
C THR A 67 5.46 7.11 9.59
N GLY A 68 5.56 5.78 9.57
CA GLY A 68 4.49 4.89 10.03
C GLY A 68 3.44 4.55 8.97
N LYS A 69 3.74 4.65 7.67
CA LYS A 69 2.83 4.29 6.58
C LYS A 69 2.27 2.88 6.73
N THR A 70 3.15 1.89 6.93
CA THR A 70 2.77 0.47 7.11
C THR A 70 1.91 0.27 8.36
N PHE A 71 2.26 0.95 9.46
CA PHE A 71 1.45 0.94 10.68
C PHE A 71 0.05 1.53 10.44
N LEU A 72 -0.04 2.63 9.68
CA LEU A 72 -1.31 3.26 9.33
C LEU A 72 -2.23 2.30 8.56
N ILE A 73 -1.67 1.58 7.59
CA ILE A 73 -2.40 0.56 6.82
C ILE A 73 -2.83 -0.62 7.69
N GLN A 74 -1.98 -1.05 8.61
CA GLN A 74 -2.35 -2.08 9.57
C GLN A 74 -3.55 -1.65 10.41
N GLU A 75 -3.53 -0.44 10.97
CA GLU A 75 -4.65 0.09 11.75
C GLU A 75 -5.92 0.29 10.91
N LEU A 76 -5.80 0.63 9.62
CA LEU A 76 -6.93 0.76 8.70
C LEU A 76 -7.66 -0.58 8.51
N PHE A 77 -6.92 -1.67 8.32
CA PHE A 77 -7.46 -2.99 8.00
C PHE A 77 -7.62 -3.91 9.20
N LYS A 78 -7.04 -3.58 10.35
CA LYS A 78 -7.14 -4.35 11.57
C LYS A 78 -8.59 -4.50 12.02
N ARG A 79 -9.01 -5.72 12.33
CA ARG A 79 -10.35 -6.05 12.84
C ARG A 79 -10.21 -6.86 14.11
N LYS A 80 -11.10 -6.59 15.07
CA LYS A 80 -11.18 -7.35 16.31
C LYS A 80 -11.91 -8.66 16.05
N LYS A 81 -11.37 -9.78 16.53
CA LYS A 81 -12.07 -11.07 16.51
C LYS A 81 -13.27 -11.03 17.44
N GLN A 82 -14.37 -11.68 17.05
CA GLN A 82 -15.52 -11.83 17.92
C GLN A 82 -15.13 -12.59 19.19
N ASN A 83 -15.59 -12.09 20.34
CA ASN A 83 -15.37 -12.70 21.65
C ASN A 83 -13.88 -12.87 22.07
N SER A 84 -12.97 -12.09 21.50
CA SER A 84 -11.56 -12.13 21.84
C SER A 84 -10.98 -10.71 21.83
N ASN A 85 -9.87 -10.49 22.55
CA ASN A 85 -9.10 -9.27 22.46
C ASN A 85 -8.04 -9.31 21.34
N GLU A 86 -8.03 -10.35 20.53
CA GLU A 86 -7.12 -10.50 19.41
C GLU A 86 -7.58 -9.71 18.19
N PHE A 87 -6.63 -9.18 17.45
CA PHE A 87 -6.84 -8.46 16.20
C PHE A 87 -6.26 -9.27 15.03
N TYR A 88 -6.85 -9.10 13.85
CA TYR A 88 -6.39 -9.72 12.61
C TYR A 88 -6.59 -8.78 11.43
N VAL A 89 -5.85 -9.00 10.34
CA VAL A 89 -6.09 -8.36 9.03
C VAL A 89 -6.88 -9.35 8.16
N PRO A 90 -8.01 -8.93 7.56
CA PRO A 90 -8.84 -9.82 6.74
C PRO A 90 -8.07 -10.44 5.56
N SER A 91 -8.40 -11.67 5.21
CA SER A 91 -7.83 -12.38 4.05
C SER A 91 -8.14 -11.72 2.70
N THR A 92 -9.07 -10.75 2.68
CA THR A 92 -9.40 -9.94 1.48
C THR A 92 -8.36 -8.84 1.18
N VAL A 93 -7.37 -8.69 2.05
CA VAL A 93 -6.26 -7.73 1.91
C VAL A 93 -4.99 -8.47 1.53
N ILE A 94 -4.28 -8.00 0.53
CA ILE A 94 -2.95 -8.51 0.14
C ILE A 94 -1.94 -7.37 0.04
N GLY A 95 -0.71 -7.63 0.51
CA GLY A 95 0.45 -6.77 0.30
C GLY A 95 1.23 -7.18 -0.95
N VAL A 96 1.72 -6.22 -1.70
CA VAL A 96 2.58 -6.43 -2.88
C VAL A 96 3.83 -5.57 -2.75
N CYS A 97 4.99 -6.18 -2.91
CA CYS A 97 6.30 -5.51 -2.86
C CYS A 97 7.17 -5.94 -4.03
N VAL A 98 8.16 -5.14 -4.41
CA VAL A 98 9.12 -5.55 -5.45
C VAL A 98 10.12 -6.55 -4.90
N THR A 99 10.64 -6.32 -3.70
CA THR A 99 11.72 -7.11 -3.11
C THR A 99 11.23 -8.10 -2.05
N HIS A 100 11.99 -9.20 -1.85
CA HIS A 100 11.72 -10.14 -0.77
C HIS A 100 11.90 -9.53 0.62
N MET A 101 12.84 -8.59 0.78
CA MET A 101 13.04 -7.92 2.06
C MET A 101 11.86 -7.03 2.44
N ALA A 102 11.36 -6.23 1.48
CA ALA A 102 10.14 -5.44 1.68
C ALA A 102 8.94 -6.35 2.00
N ARG A 103 8.82 -7.50 1.29
CA ARG A 103 7.79 -8.51 1.57
C ARG A 103 7.85 -8.99 3.02
N LEU A 104 9.00 -9.39 3.52
CA LEU A 104 9.17 -9.87 4.91
C LEU A 104 8.79 -8.80 5.93
N ASN A 105 9.07 -7.54 5.64
CA ASN A 105 8.70 -6.43 6.52
C ASN A 105 7.19 -6.18 6.49
N LEU A 106 6.57 -6.13 5.31
CA LEU A 106 5.14 -5.88 5.15
C LEU A 106 4.30 -7.04 5.72
N MET A 107 4.77 -8.29 5.63
CA MET A 107 4.10 -9.47 6.21
C MET A 107 3.83 -9.35 7.71
N LYS A 108 4.62 -8.59 8.44
CA LYS A 108 4.40 -8.34 9.89
C LYS A 108 3.09 -7.60 10.14
N SER A 109 2.65 -6.81 9.16
CA SER A 109 1.43 -5.98 9.25
C SER A 109 0.29 -6.55 8.39
N ILE A 110 0.61 -7.12 7.24
CA ILE A 110 -0.34 -7.75 6.32
C ILE A 110 0.15 -9.18 6.05
N PRO A 111 -0.41 -10.19 6.75
CA PRO A 111 0.05 -11.58 6.64
C PRO A 111 0.05 -12.12 5.21
N ASN A 112 -0.97 -11.79 4.41
CA ASN A 112 -1.01 -12.11 2.99
C ASN A 112 -0.17 -11.09 2.21
N THR A 113 1.10 -11.37 2.03
CA THR A 113 2.00 -10.48 1.26
C THR A 113 2.82 -11.30 0.27
N THR A 114 2.87 -10.84 -0.97
CA THR A 114 3.55 -11.47 -2.08
C THR A 114 4.51 -10.49 -2.77
N THR A 115 5.36 -11.00 -3.66
CA THR A 115 6.16 -10.12 -4.53
C THR A 115 5.39 -9.77 -5.79
N TYR A 116 5.73 -8.63 -6.41
CA TYR A 116 5.17 -8.21 -7.70
C TYR A 116 5.28 -9.33 -8.74
N ALA A 117 6.47 -9.93 -8.88
CA ALA A 117 6.71 -11.00 -9.84
C ALA A 117 5.78 -12.21 -9.60
N SER A 118 5.60 -12.63 -8.33
CA SER A 118 4.66 -13.72 -8.00
C SER A 118 3.21 -13.33 -8.28
N ALA A 119 2.81 -12.13 -7.87
CA ALA A 119 1.44 -11.64 -8.01
C ALA A 119 0.99 -11.52 -9.46
N THR A 120 1.91 -11.17 -10.35
CA THR A 120 1.66 -10.96 -11.79
C THR A 120 2.05 -12.16 -12.67
N ASN A 121 2.44 -13.28 -12.07
CA ASN A 121 2.96 -14.46 -12.79
C ASN A 121 4.19 -14.15 -13.66
N LEU A 122 5.01 -13.19 -13.25
CA LEU A 122 6.26 -12.87 -13.90
C LEU A 122 7.44 -13.54 -13.21
N VAL A 123 8.49 -13.78 -13.95
CA VAL A 123 9.81 -14.17 -13.43
C VAL A 123 10.78 -13.05 -13.71
N MET A 124 11.56 -12.72 -12.71
CA MET A 124 12.69 -11.81 -12.88
C MET A 124 13.80 -12.54 -13.61
N ALA A 125 14.28 -11.99 -14.70
CA ALA A 125 15.38 -12.49 -15.50
C ALA A 125 16.46 -11.40 -15.67
N PHE A 126 17.65 -11.83 -16.08
CA PHE A 126 18.77 -10.95 -16.36
C PHE A 126 19.14 -11.07 -17.84
N ASP A 127 19.36 -9.96 -18.49
CA ASP A 127 19.92 -9.96 -19.83
C ASP A 127 21.44 -10.26 -19.78
N PRO A 128 22.12 -10.49 -20.94
CA PRO A 128 23.57 -10.72 -20.98
C PRO A 128 24.42 -9.57 -20.43
N MET A 129 23.86 -8.38 -20.32
CA MET A 129 24.51 -7.19 -19.74
C MET A 129 24.25 -7.04 -18.24
N GLY A 130 23.45 -7.97 -17.64
CA GLY A 130 23.10 -7.93 -16.22
C GLY A 130 21.91 -7.05 -15.87
N ASN A 131 21.20 -6.47 -16.85
CA ASN A 131 20.00 -5.69 -16.56
C ASN A 131 18.84 -6.61 -16.18
N VAL A 132 18.05 -6.17 -15.21
CA VAL A 132 16.88 -6.91 -14.73
C VAL A 132 15.69 -6.61 -15.64
N TYR A 133 15.02 -7.67 -16.08
CA TYR A 133 13.72 -7.56 -16.74
C TYR A 133 12.74 -8.61 -16.24
N PHE A 134 11.45 -8.37 -16.46
CA PHE A 134 10.41 -9.33 -16.10
C PHE A 134 9.86 -9.99 -17.37
N MET A 135 9.75 -11.31 -17.33
CA MET A 135 9.16 -12.11 -18.40
C MET A 135 8.00 -12.95 -17.86
N GLU A 136 7.02 -13.22 -18.71
CA GLU A 136 5.88 -14.06 -18.33
C GLU A 136 6.36 -15.48 -17.98
N LYS A 137 5.88 -15.99 -16.86
CA LYS A 137 6.09 -17.38 -16.50
C LYS A 137 5.23 -18.24 -17.42
N TYR A 138 5.85 -19.17 -18.13
CA TYR A 138 5.13 -20.18 -18.93
C TYR A 138 4.28 -21.07 -17.99
N THR A 139 3.05 -20.65 -17.75
CA THR A 139 2.06 -21.46 -17.03
C THR A 139 0.79 -21.48 -17.86
N ASN A 140 0.15 -22.63 -17.93
CA ASN A 140 -1.14 -22.82 -18.65
C ASN A 140 -2.32 -22.05 -18.01
N HIS A 141 -2.08 -21.22 -17.00
CA HIS A 141 -3.11 -20.48 -16.28
C HIS A 141 -2.76 -18.99 -16.20
N ASN A 142 -3.41 -18.19 -17.05
CA ASN A 142 -3.39 -16.71 -17.00
C ASN A 142 -4.17 -16.14 -15.80
N PHE A 143 -4.22 -16.86 -14.69
CA PHE A 143 -4.95 -16.42 -13.50
C PHE A 143 -4.01 -15.75 -12.52
N SER A 144 -4.17 -14.43 -12.35
CA SER A 144 -3.53 -13.70 -11.26
C SER A 144 -4.31 -13.90 -9.97
N GLU A 145 -3.60 -14.27 -8.89
CA GLU A 145 -4.19 -14.37 -7.56
C GLU A 145 -4.79 -13.04 -7.07
N LEU A 146 -4.29 -11.90 -7.58
CA LEU A 146 -4.78 -10.56 -7.20
C LEU A 146 -6.26 -10.35 -7.48
N LYS A 147 -6.86 -11.10 -8.41
CA LYS A 147 -8.30 -11.02 -8.71
C LYS A 147 -9.19 -11.46 -7.54
N MET A 148 -8.65 -12.23 -6.61
CA MET A 148 -9.40 -12.71 -5.43
C MET A 148 -9.42 -11.69 -4.29
N TYR A 149 -8.57 -10.67 -4.34
CA TYR A 149 -8.43 -9.70 -3.27
C TYR A 149 -9.23 -8.43 -3.56
N LYS A 150 -9.84 -7.91 -2.50
CA LYS A 150 -10.60 -6.67 -2.54
C LYS A 150 -9.74 -5.43 -2.34
N PHE A 151 -8.67 -5.58 -1.56
CA PHE A 151 -7.75 -4.51 -1.22
C PHE A 151 -6.32 -4.95 -1.48
N ILE A 152 -5.61 -4.19 -2.31
CA ILE A 152 -4.21 -4.41 -2.65
C ILE A 152 -3.40 -3.25 -2.09
N VAL A 153 -2.41 -3.56 -1.26
CA VAL A 153 -1.50 -2.58 -0.68
C VAL A 153 -0.13 -2.77 -1.32
N VAL A 154 0.32 -1.79 -2.06
CA VAL A 154 1.62 -1.81 -2.74
C VAL A 154 2.61 -0.99 -1.94
N ASP A 155 3.65 -1.63 -1.42
CA ASP A 155 4.72 -0.94 -0.69
C ASP A 155 5.90 -0.63 -1.62
N GLU A 156 6.69 0.39 -1.26
CA GLU A 156 7.81 0.89 -2.05
C GLU A 156 7.41 1.23 -3.50
N CYS A 157 6.26 1.90 -3.67
CA CYS A 157 5.70 2.18 -5.01
C CYS A 157 6.61 3.07 -5.88
N SER A 158 7.61 3.74 -5.31
CA SER A 158 8.66 4.45 -6.03
C SER A 158 9.52 3.54 -6.92
N MET A 159 9.58 2.23 -6.61
CA MET A 159 10.29 1.24 -7.42
C MET A 159 9.47 0.72 -8.60
N PHE A 160 8.20 1.09 -8.73
CA PHE A 160 7.33 0.67 -9.82
C PHE A 160 7.40 1.67 -10.97
N ASP A 161 7.87 1.24 -12.12
CA ASP A 161 7.76 1.99 -13.36
C ASP A 161 6.30 2.00 -13.88
N LYS A 162 6.06 2.75 -14.96
CA LYS A 162 4.72 2.87 -15.57
C LYS A 162 4.20 1.53 -16.10
N LYS A 163 5.08 0.68 -16.64
CA LYS A 163 4.72 -0.64 -17.19
C LYS A 163 4.34 -1.60 -16.07
N MET A 164 5.12 -1.62 -14.98
CA MET A 164 4.82 -2.43 -13.79
C MET A 164 3.48 -2.04 -13.15
N LYS A 165 3.21 -0.74 -13.00
CA LYS A 165 1.92 -0.24 -12.48
C LYS A 165 0.75 -0.68 -13.35
N ALA A 166 0.84 -0.45 -14.66
CA ALA A 166 -0.21 -0.84 -15.61
C ALA A 166 -0.46 -2.35 -15.60
N ASN A 167 0.61 -3.15 -15.53
CA ASN A 167 0.50 -4.61 -15.48
C ASN A 167 -0.15 -5.09 -14.17
N LEU A 168 0.25 -4.53 -13.02
CA LEU A 168 -0.36 -4.87 -11.73
C LEU A 168 -1.85 -4.57 -11.72
N ILE A 169 -2.26 -3.40 -12.22
CA ILE A 169 -3.68 -3.01 -12.33
C ILE A 169 -4.47 -4.01 -13.20
N LYS A 170 -3.92 -4.45 -14.33
CA LYS A 170 -4.55 -5.48 -15.19
C LYS A 170 -4.74 -6.81 -14.47
N CYS A 171 -3.84 -7.15 -13.56
CA CYS A 171 -3.90 -8.38 -12.78
C CYS A 171 -4.94 -8.33 -11.65
N CYS A 172 -5.43 -7.14 -11.27
CA CYS A 172 -6.42 -6.96 -10.22
C CYS A 172 -7.86 -7.13 -10.73
N SER A 173 -8.80 -7.33 -9.80
CA SER A 173 -10.22 -7.18 -10.11
C SER A 173 -10.55 -5.72 -10.45
N PRO A 174 -11.44 -5.44 -11.42
CA PRO A 174 -11.88 -4.07 -11.71
C PRO A 174 -12.47 -3.31 -10.52
N SER A 175 -13.00 -4.03 -9.54
CA SER A 175 -13.57 -3.48 -8.30
C SER A 175 -12.55 -3.42 -7.14
N ALA A 176 -11.32 -3.86 -7.35
CA ALA A 176 -10.31 -3.83 -6.31
C ALA A 176 -9.85 -2.40 -6.01
N LYS A 177 -9.56 -2.13 -4.75
CA LYS A 177 -8.98 -0.87 -4.27
C LYS A 177 -7.49 -1.05 -4.10
N ILE A 178 -6.69 -0.22 -4.75
CA ILE A 178 -5.22 -0.27 -4.70
C ILE A 178 -4.71 0.92 -3.89
N ILE A 179 -3.93 0.65 -2.87
CA ILE A 179 -3.26 1.67 -2.06
C ILE A 179 -1.76 1.59 -2.33
N TRP A 180 -1.24 2.63 -2.95
CA TRP A 180 0.18 2.78 -3.24
C TRP A 180 0.87 3.49 -2.07
N MET A 181 1.90 2.87 -1.49
CA MET A 181 2.73 3.47 -0.45
C MET A 181 4.14 3.71 -0.98
N GLY A 182 4.65 4.92 -0.82
CA GLY A 182 5.99 5.28 -1.29
C GLY A 182 6.71 6.28 -0.41
N ASP A 183 7.96 6.53 -0.77
CA ASP A 183 8.81 7.54 -0.16
C ASP A 183 9.26 8.53 -1.22
N ASN A 184 8.93 9.80 -1.05
CA ASN A 184 9.34 10.86 -1.98
C ASN A 184 10.86 11.09 -2.01
N ALA A 185 11.57 10.64 -0.98
CA ALA A 185 13.03 10.76 -0.91
C ALA A 185 13.76 9.59 -1.61
N GLN A 186 13.04 8.52 -2.00
CA GLN A 186 13.63 7.44 -2.78
C GLN A 186 13.72 7.82 -4.26
N LEU A 187 14.83 7.41 -4.88
CA LEU A 187 15.04 7.61 -6.31
C LEU A 187 13.94 6.88 -7.12
N PRO A 188 13.40 7.50 -8.16
CA PRO A 188 12.51 6.81 -9.09
C PRO A 188 13.26 5.66 -9.77
N PRO A 189 12.54 4.64 -10.28
CA PRO A 189 13.17 3.59 -11.09
C PRO A 189 13.82 4.24 -12.31
N ILE A 190 14.97 3.71 -12.71
CA ILE A 190 15.63 4.10 -13.95
C ILE A 190 14.67 3.70 -15.08
N GLU A 191 14.06 4.68 -15.75
CA GLU A 191 13.25 4.40 -16.93
C GLU A 191 14.19 3.88 -18.01
N ALA A 192 14.07 2.60 -18.38
CA ALA A 192 14.70 2.08 -19.58
C ALA A 192 13.98 2.71 -20.78
N GLU A 193 14.72 3.45 -21.62
CA GLU A 193 14.25 4.05 -22.87
C GLU A 193 13.70 3.00 -23.84
#